data_8fa4040e82928c00e3888b31b7d06ebc
#
_entry.id   8fa4040e82928c00e3888b31b7d06ebc
#
_cell.length_a   1.000
_cell.length_b   1.000
_cell.length_c   1.000
_cell.angle_alpha   90.00
_cell.angle_beta   90.00
_cell.angle_gamma   90.00
#
_symmetry.space_group_name_H-M   'P 1'
#
loop_
_entity.id
_entity.type
_entity.pdbx_description
1 polymer ?
#
loop_
_entity_poly.entity_id
_entity_poly.type
_entity_poly.pdbx_seq_one_letter_code
_entity_poly.pdbx_strand_id
1 'polypeptide(L)'
;MGRILVADDHDSLRRGIVRALSDAHHEVDEAPNGNVAIERLHEGQYDVVLSDLKMGGSDGLDVLRTAKSMHPSTAVILMTAFGSVHTAVEAMKIGAFDYVQKPFEIEEMELKVEKAIEHRRLRHEIEYLRHTQQDIYEFDRIVGASGALQSVLAIVKKVAKSNTTVLIRGETGTGKELIAGAIHHNSLRASRNFVKVNCAALQENLLESELFGHEKGAFTGADKQRVGRFEQADGGTLFLDEVGDMSANTQAKILRVLQEHEFERLGGTRTLRVDVRVIAATNRNLPQMVANGQFREDLYYRLNVVSIDMPPLRERKDDIQALAMFFLRRFAGELKKRLEGLAPDALKLLMRYNWPGNIRELENAIERAVLLTEGPLLTSIDLRLGELSTTQPTGDSSPVVKIPPTGIPLEEIERQALIEALKMSNWVQKDAAELLSISPRVMNYKIKTLGIDYSRGRRPMVEQLA
;
A
#
# COMPACT_ATOMS: atom_id res chain seq x y z
N MET A 1 11.96 -10.39 28.47
CA MET A 1 11.75 -9.73 29.77
C MET A 1 10.29 -9.34 29.84
N GLY A 2 9.58 -9.75 30.87
CA GLY A 2 8.16 -9.45 31.06
C GLY A 2 7.89 -9.22 32.54
N ARG A 3 6.77 -8.54 32.86
CA ARG A 3 6.32 -8.32 34.24
C ARG A 3 5.29 -9.36 34.63
N ILE A 4 5.57 -10.12 35.68
CA ILE A 4 4.81 -11.31 36.08
C ILE A 4 4.29 -11.15 37.49
N LEU A 5 3.05 -11.53 37.73
CA LEU A 5 2.46 -11.64 39.06
C LEU A 5 2.30 -13.12 39.42
N VAL A 6 2.83 -13.53 40.55
CA VAL A 6 2.70 -14.91 41.07
C VAL A 6 1.82 -14.90 42.31
N ALA A 7 0.67 -15.54 42.26
CA ALA A 7 -0.29 -15.65 43.34
C ALA A 7 -0.44 -17.12 43.78
N ASP A 8 -0.02 -17.43 45.00
CA ASP A 8 -0.09 -18.76 45.61
C ASP A 8 -0.05 -18.63 47.14
N ASP A 9 -0.86 -19.35 47.87
CA ASP A 9 -0.90 -19.30 49.32
C ASP A 9 0.21 -20.17 49.98
N HIS A 10 0.84 -21.06 49.21
CA HIS A 10 1.98 -21.84 49.63
C HIS A 10 3.29 -21.06 49.51
N ASP A 11 3.81 -20.53 50.62
CA ASP A 11 4.98 -19.64 50.65
C ASP A 11 6.23 -20.22 49.96
N SER A 12 6.53 -21.52 50.22
CA SER A 12 7.69 -22.19 49.61
C SER A 12 7.60 -22.34 48.11
N LEU A 13 6.42 -22.67 47.56
CA LEU A 13 6.20 -22.84 46.14
C LEU A 13 6.21 -21.45 45.44
N ARG A 14 5.52 -20.48 46.03
CA ARG A 14 5.49 -19.10 45.50
C ARG A 14 6.90 -18.54 45.36
N ARG A 15 7.72 -18.62 46.43
CA ARG A 15 9.12 -18.13 46.39
C ARG A 15 9.97 -18.87 45.40
N GLY A 16 9.77 -20.20 45.26
CA GLY A 16 10.47 -21.03 44.28
C GLY A 16 10.21 -20.53 42.84
N ILE A 17 8.93 -20.31 42.50
CA ILE A 17 8.53 -19.79 41.21
C ILE A 17 9.07 -18.36 40.97
N VAL A 18 8.92 -17.47 41.96
CA VAL A 18 9.44 -16.09 41.89
C VAL A 18 10.95 -16.09 41.63
N ARG A 19 11.69 -16.90 42.33
CA ARG A 19 13.15 -17.00 42.13
C ARG A 19 13.51 -17.49 40.74
N ALA A 20 12.91 -18.58 40.27
CA ALA A 20 13.20 -19.13 38.94
C ALA A 20 12.89 -18.09 37.81
N LEU A 21 11.73 -17.44 37.87
CA LEU A 21 11.36 -16.43 36.88
C LEU A 21 12.23 -15.16 36.97
N SER A 22 12.70 -14.79 38.16
CA SER A 22 13.66 -13.69 38.35
C SER A 22 15.04 -14.04 37.80
N ASP A 23 15.51 -15.28 38.00
CA ASP A 23 16.75 -15.79 37.43
C ASP A 23 16.69 -15.84 35.88
N ALA A 24 15.48 -16.04 35.32
CA ALA A 24 15.18 -15.91 33.88
C ALA A 24 14.99 -14.44 33.39
N HIS A 25 15.40 -13.47 34.20
CA HIS A 25 15.36 -12.03 33.88
C HIS A 25 13.97 -11.43 33.69
N HIS A 26 12.96 -11.95 34.38
CA HIS A 26 11.64 -11.32 34.47
C HIS A 26 11.52 -10.42 35.71
N GLU A 27 10.66 -9.39 35.61
CA GLU A 27 10.25 -8.61 36.79
C GLU A 27 9.06 -9.33 37.44
N VAL A 28 9.20 -9.78 38.68
CA VAL A 28 8.22 -10.66 39.32
C VAL A 28 7.73 -10.05 40.63
N ASP A 29 6.42 -9.81 40.69
CA ASP A 29 5.72 -9.46 41.92
C ASP A 29 5.04 -10.69 42.50
N GLU A 30 4.91 -10.77 43.83
CA GLU A 30 4.25 -11.87 44.53
C GLU A 30 2.97 -11.44 45.25
N ALA A 31 2.01 -12.37 45.34
CA ALA A 31 0.79 -12.22 46.11
C ALA A 31 0.53 -13.51 46.93
N PRO A 32 0.38 -13.41 48.27
CA PRO A 32 0.18 -14.57 49.13
C PRO A 32 -1.28 -15.09 49.11
N ASN A 33 -2.19 -14.42 48.46
CA ASN A 33 -3.59 -14.82 48.29
C ASN A 33 -4.27 -14.06 47.15
N GLY A 34 -5.50 -14.46 46.77
CA GLY A 34 -6.23 -13.86 45.67
C GLY A 34 -6.61 -12.38 45.87
N ASN A 35 -6.87 -11.94 47.10
CA ASN A 35 -7.20 -10.56 47.36
C ASN A 35 -6.02 -9.64 47.06
N VAL A 36 -4.83 -9.98 47.55
CA VAL A 36 -3.60 -9.23 47.25
C VAL A 36 -3.29 -9.27 45.77
N ALA A 37 -3.54 -10.40 45.09
CA ALA A 37 -3.37 -10.48 43.64
C ALA A 37 -4.29 -9.50 42.90
N ILE A 38 -5.54 -9.38 43.32
CA ILE A 38 -6.51 -8.43 42.76
C ILE A 38 -6.08 -6.98 43.05
N GLU A 39 -5.62 -6.67 44.26
CA GLU A 39 -5.08 -5.35 44.59
C GLU A 39 -3.89 -4.99 43.68
N ARG A 40 -2.95 -5.91 43.48
CA ARG A 40 -1.81 -5.71 42.57
C ARG A 40 -2.25 -5.47 41.10
N LEU A 41 -3.29 -6.15 40.66
CA LEU A 41 -3.88 -5.91 39.33
C LEU A 41 -4.50 -4.52 39.19
N HIS A 42 -5.02 -3.94 40.28
CA HIS A 42 -5.49 -2.56 40.31
C HIS A 42 -4.34 -1.52 40.31
N GLU A 43 -3.20 -1.86 40.92
CA GLU A 43 -2.03 -0.97 41.01
C GLU A 43 -1.16 -0.97 39.75
N GLY A 44 -1.19 -2.03 38.96
CA GLY A 44 -0.32 -2.14 37.80
C GLY A 44 -0.74 -3.18 36.76
N GLN A 45 -0.12 -3.10 35.61
CA GLN A 45 -0.35 -4.02 34.50
C GLN A 45 0.74 -5.09 34.47
N TYR A 46 0.34 -6.34 34.30
CA TYR A 46 1.21 -7.51 34.17
C TYR A 46 1.10 -8.13 32.79
N ASP A 47 2.22 -8.71 32.33
CA ASP A 47 2.28 -9.49 31.09
C ASP A 47 1.65 -10.87 31.32
N VAL A 48 2.01 -11.51 32.42
CA VAL A 48 1.51 -12.82 32.82
C VAL A 48 1.11 -12.81 34.28
N VAL A 49 0.03 -13.49 34.58
CA VAL A 49 -0.39 -13.80 35.95
C VAL A 49 -0.37 -15.31 36.12
N LEU A 50 0.43 -15.80 37.05
CA LEU A 50 0.40 -17.16 37.55
C LEU A 50 -0.43 -17.18 38.81
N SER A 51 -1.54 -17.90 38.83
CA SER A 51 -2.41 -17.93 40.01
C SER A 51 -2.77 -19.36 40.40
N ASP A 52 -2.59 -19.69 41.69
CA ASP A 52 -3.23 -20.91 42.18
C ASP A 52 -4.74 -20.80 42.05
N LEU A 53 -5.36 -21.91 41.71
CA LEU A 53 -6.81 -22.02 41.61
C LEU A 53 -7.50 -21.90 42.98
N LYS A 54 -6.94 -22.52 43.99
CA LYS A 54 -7.47 -22.55 45.37
C LYS A 54 -6.58 -21.77 46.32
N MET A 55 -6.98 -20.59 46.70
CA MET A 55 -6.31 -19.72 47.66
C MET A 55 -7.30 -19.21 48.69
N GLY A 56 -6.78 -18.78 49.85
CA GLY A 56 -7.60 -18.13 50.86
C GLY A 56 -8.13 -16.76 50.37
N GLY A 57 -9.40 -16.48 50.61
CA GLY A 57 -10.05 -15.27 50.12
C GLY A 57 -10.65 -15.46 48.73
N SER A 58 -10.30 -14.57 47.78
CA SER A 58 -10.67 -14.74 46.37
C SER A 58 -9.90 -15.89 45.73
N ASP A 59 -10.60 -16.68 44.91
CA ASP A 59 -9.98 -17.82 44.22
C ASP A 59 -9.28 -17.41 42.90
N GLY A 60 -8.56 -18.35 42.28
CA GLY A 60 -7.85 -18.09 41.02
C GLY A 60 -8.77 -17.76 39.84
N LEU A 61 -10.05 -18.17 39.89
CA LEU A 61 -11.04 -17.77 38.87
C LEU A 61 -11.43 -16.32 39.03
N ASP A 62 -11.52 -15.81 40.28
CA ASP A 62 -11.80 -14.40 40.55
C ASP A 62 -10.64 -13.52 40.09
N VAL A 63 -9.39 -13.96 40.35
CA VAL A 63 -8.19 -13.29 39.80
C VAL A 63 -8.22 -13.27 38.28
N LEU A 64 -8.56 -14.39 37.63
CA LEU A 64 -8.70 -14.48 36.18
C LEU A 64 -9.76 -13.50 35.64
N ARG A 65 -10.96 -13.50 36.22
CA ARG A 65 -12.06 -12.60 35.82
C ARG A 65 -11.63 -11.14 35.95
N THR A 66 -11.01 -10.78 37.07
CA THR A 66 -10.51 -9.42 37.32
C THR A 66 -9.42 -9.03 36.30
N ALA A 67 -8.42 -9.88 36.12
CA ALA A 67 -7.36 -9.64 35.14
C ALA A 67 -7.93 -9.44 33.72
N LYS A 68 -8.92 -10.25 33.32
CA LYS A 68 -9.54 -10.15 31.98
C LYS A 68 -10.45 -8.94 31.82
N SER A 69 -11.13 -8.50 32.89
CA SER A 69 -11.99 -7.31 32.85
C SER A 69 -11.17 -6.02 32.77
N MET A 70 -10.06 -5.93 33.49
CA MET A 70 -9.21 -4.73 33.57
C MET A 70 -8.18 -4.67 32.45
N HIS A 71 -7.53 -5.79 32.18
CA HIS A 71 -6.45 -5.93 31.23
C HIS A 71 -6.66 -7.15 30.34
N PRO A 72 -7.51 -7.08 29.30
CA PRO A 72 -7.85 -8.23 28.45
C PRO A 72 -6.64 -8.91 27.77
N SER A 73 -5.55 -8.17 27.61
CA SER A 73 -4.30 -8.66 27.00
C SER A 73 -3.41 -9.43 27.98
N THR A 74 -3.63 -9.33 29.29
CA THR A 74 -2.84 -10.08 30.29
C THR A 74 -3.09 -11.58 30.13
N ALA A 75 -2.02 -12.36 30.00
CA ALA A 75 -2.11 -13.82 29.97
C ALA A 75 -2.24 -14.36 31.39
N VAL A 76 -3.25 -15.19 31.66
CA VAL A 76 -3.43 -15.81 32.98
C VAL A 76 -3.22 -17.31 32.84
N ILE A 77 -2.29 -17.85 33.61
CA ILE A 77 -2.00 -19.29 33.71
C ILE A 77 -2.41 -19.73 35.12
N LEU A 78 -3.29 -20.72 35.18
CA LEU A 78 -3.78 -21.23 36.46
C LEU A 78 -3.00 -22.46 36.89
N MET A 79 -2.60 -22.49 38.15
CA MET A 79 -1.97 -23.66 38.81
C MET A 79 -3.09 -24.45 39.53
N THR A 80 -3.18 -25.74 39.31
CA THR A 80 -4.26 -26.59 39.90
C THR A 80 -3.72 -27.88 40.50
N ALA A 81 -4.27 -28.26 41.62
CA ALA A 81 -4.04 -29.60 42.18
C ALA A 81 -4.87 -30.66 41.45
N PHE A 82 -4.51 -31.94 41.59
CA PHE A 82 -5.12 -33.08 40.94
C PHE A 82 -6.65 -33.08 41.04
N GLY A 83 -7.36 -33.19 39.91
CA GLY A 83 -8.74 -33.72 39.91
C GLY A 83 -9.87 -32.88 39.31
N SER A 84 -9.64 -31.69 38.69
CA SER A 84 -10.77 -30.93 38.12
C SER A 84 -10.61 -30.54 36.64
N VAL A 85 -10.74 -31.51 35.75
CA VAL A 85 -10.93 -31.25 34.30
C VAL A 85 -12.06 -30.23 34.08
N HIS A 86 -13.08 -30.26 34.90
CA HIS A 86 -14.22 -29.35 34.83
C HIS A 86 -13.80 -27.88 35.09
N THR A 87 -12.99 -27.63 36.11
CA THR A 87 -12.54 -26.28 36.46
C THR A 87 -11.52 -25.74 35.47
N ALA A 88 -10.66 -26.61 34.91
CA ALA A 88 -9.75 -26.23 33.82
C ALA A 88 -10.56 -25.80 32.56
N VAL A 89 -11.60 -26.55 32.21
CA VAL A 89 -12.49 -26.19 31.08
C VAL A 89 -13.23 -24.87 31.35
N GLU A 90 -13.68 -24.63 32.59
CA GLU A 90 -14.30 -23.37 32.97
C GLU A 90 -13.32 -22.20 32.84
N ALA A 91 -12.10 -22.36 33.35
CA ALA A 91 -11.05 -21.36 33.25
C ALA A 91 -10.75 -20.99 31.79
N MET A 92 -10.64 -22.00 30.91
CA MET A 92 -10.43 -21.76 29.48
C MET A 92 -11.61 -21.02 28.82
N LYS A 93 -12.84 -21.28 29.24
CA LYS A 93 -14.05 -20.55 28.78
C LYS A 93 -14.05 -19.08 29.22
N ILE A 94 -13.51 -18.78 30.41
CA ILE A 94 -13.38 -17.40 30.92
C ILE A 94 -12.24 -16.67 30.19
N GLY A 95 -11.28 -17.39 29.60
CA GLY A 95 -10.19 -16.81 28.82
C GLY A 95 -8.81 -16.99 29.46
N ALA A 96 -8.61 -18.01 30.31
CA ALA A 96 -7.26 -18.39 30.72
C ALA A 96 -6.39 -18.71 29.50
N PHE A 97 -5.11 -18.36 29.58
CA PHE A 97 -4.14 -18.68 28.54
C PHE A 97 -3.77 -20.16 28.54
N ASP A 98 -3.51 -20.69 29.71
CA ASP A 98 -3.18 -22.11 29.93
C ASP A 98 -3.43 -22.48 31.41
N TYR A 99 -3.23 -23.74 31.73
CA TYR A 99 -3.17 -24.22 33.11
C TYR A 99 -1.98 -25.15 33.32
N VAL A 100 -1.53 -25.30 34.57
CA VAL A 100 -0.45 -26.20 34.98
C VAL A 100 -0.94 -27.04 36.16
N GLN A 101 -0.67 -28.34 36.12
CA GLN A 101 -1.09 -29.26 37.15
C GLN A 101 0.02 -29.43 38.18
N LYS A 102 -0.27 -29.23 39.49
CA LYS A 102 0.62 -29.50 40.58
C LYS A 102 0.66 -31.03 40.88
N PRO A 103 1.86 -31.65 41.15
CA PRO A 103 3.17 -31.04 41.08
C PRO A 103 3.67 -30.89 39.64
N PHE A 104 4.41 -29.83 39.37
CA PHE A 104 5.01 -29.52 38.04
C PHE A 104 6.49 -29.25 38.19
N GLU A 105 7.22 -29.44 37.10
CA GLU A 105 8.62 -29.04 36.99
C GLU A 105 8.72 -27.55 36.68
N ILE A 106 9.75 -26.87 37.18
CA ILE A 106 9.94 -25.41 36.98
C ILE A 106 10.11 -25.08 35.50
N GLU A 107 10.81 -25.92 34.76
CA GLU A 107 11.03 -25.77 33.32
C GLU A 107 9.73 -25.81 32.54
N GLU A 108 8.72 -26.57 32.94
CA GLU A 108 7.40 -26.58 32.33
C GLU A 108 6.72 -25.22 32.52
N MET A 109 6.81 -24.67 33.72
CA MET A 109 6.23 -23.34 34.03
C MET A 109 6.90 -22.23 33.23
N GLU A 110 8.22 -22.21 33.19
CA GLU A 110 9.01 -21.25 32.43
C GLU A 110 8.63 -21.28 30.95
N LEU A 111 8.52 -22.45 30.33
CA LEU A 111 8.12 -22.61 28.93
C LEU A 111 6.72 -22.05 28.65
N LYS A 112 5.77 -22.25 29.59
CA LYS A 112 4.41 -21.71 29.45
C LYS A 112 4.39 -20.20 29.61
N VAL A 113 5.19 -19.65 30.52
CA VAL A 113 5.35 -18.20 30.72
C VAL A 113 5.97 -17.56 29.48
N GLU A 114 7.03 -18.13 28.92
CA GLU A 114 7.65 -17.63 27.69
C GLU A 114 6.66 -17.60 26.53
N LYS A 115 5.91 -18.70 26.32
CA LYS A 115 4.85 -18.74 25.29
C LYS A 115 3.77 -17.68 25.51
N ALA A 116 3.38 -17.43 26.76
CA ALA A 116 2.39 -16.42 27.10
C ALA A 116 2.89 -15.01 26.78
N ILE A 117 4.15 -14.71 27.12
CA ILE A 117 4.81 -13.41 26.81
C ILE A 117 4.94 -13.22 25.31
N GLU A 118 5.42 -14.25 24.58
CA GLU A 118 5.56 -14.19 23.12
C GLU A 118 4.20 -13.96 22.43
N HIS A 119 3.18 -14.71 22.81
CA HIS A 119 1.83 -14.54 22.29
C HIS A 119 1.27 -13.13 22.53
N ARG A 120 1.50 -12.57 23.73
CA ARG A 120 1.11 -11.20 24.07
C ARG A 120 1.87 -10.18 23.21
N ARG A 121 3.20 -10.35 23.08
CA ARG A 121 4.05 -9.49 22.25
C ARG A 121 3.56 -9.46 20.80
N LEU A 122 3.30 -10.63 20.21
CA LEU A 122 2.78 -10.73 18.84
C LEU A 122 1.41 -10.06 18.69
N ARG A 123 0.51 -10.23 19.68
CA ARG A 123 -0.78 -9.52 19.66
C ARG A 123 -0.62 -8.01 19.71
N HIS A 124 0.24 -7.51 20.59
CA HIS A 124 0.49 -6.08 20.73
C HIS A 124 1.11 -5.49 19.46
N GLU A 125 2.01 -6.23 18.81
CA GLU A 125 2.61 -5.84 17.54
C GLU A 125 1.55 -5.78 16.41
N ILE A 126 0.66 -6.78 16.35
CA ILE A 126 -0.46 -6.79 15.41
C ILE A 126 -1.41 -5.60 15.66
N GLU A 127 -1.75 -5.30 16.90
CA GLU A 127 -2.60 -4.16 17.27
C GLU A 127 -1.92 -2.84 16.91
N TYR A 128 -0.65 -2.69 17.21
CA TYR A 128 0.14 -1.51 16.84
C TYR A 128 0.19 -1.29 15.32
N LEU A 129 0.48 -2.35 14.55
CA LEU A 129 0.50 -2.29 13.10
C LEU A 129 -0.89 -1.95 12.52
N ARG A 130 -1.96 -2.50 13.10
CA ARG A 130 -3.34 -2.17 12.71
C ARG A 130 -3.69 -0.73 13.03
N HIS A 131 -3.32 -0.21 14.20
CA HIS A 131 -3.54 1.20 14.55
C HIS A 131 -2.81 2.14 13.60
N THR A 132 -1.54 1.85 13.30
CA THR A 132 -0.76 2.64 12.35
C THR A 132 -1.38 2.63 10.95
N GLN A 133 -1.93 1.49 10.51
CA GLN A 133 -2.66 1.41 9.25
C GLN A 133 -4.01 2.16 9.30
N GLN A 134 -4.76 2.03 10.39
CA GLN A 134 -6.01 2.76 10.59
C GLN A 134 -5.82 4.26 10.45
N ASP A 135 -4.77 4.80 11.07
CA ASP A 135 -4.42 6.21 11.02
C ASP A 135 -4.23 6.73 9.58
N ILE A 136 -3.67 5.90 8.68
CA ILE A 136 -3.45 6.29 7.28
C ILE A 136 -4.77 6.36 6.49
N TYR A 137 -5.75 5.52 6.84
CA TYR A 137 -6.99 5.33 6.08
C TYR A 137 -8.21 6.04 6.68
N GLU A 138 -8.03 6.84 7.76
CA GLU A 138 -9.08 7.72 8.25
C GLU A 138 -9.48 8.77 7.21
N PHE A 139 -10.79 9.02 7.06
CA PHE A 139 -11.29 9.96 6.06
C PHE A 139 -10.72 11.37 6.23
N ASP A 140 -10.50 11.79 7.47
CA ASP A 140 -10.03 13.14 7.79
C ASP A 140 -8.52 13.33 7.50
N ARG A 141 -7.81 12.23 7.26
CA ARG A 141 -6.39 12.23 6.87
C ARG A 141 -6.17 12.15 5.36
N ILE A 142 -7.23 11.91 4.59
CA ILE A 142 -7.16 11.97 3.13
C ILE A 142 -6.97 13.42 2.72
N VAL A 143 -5.78 13.75 2.20
CA VAL A 143 -5.41 15.11 1.82
C VAL A 143 -6.18 15.53 0.57
N GLY A 144 -6.97 16.61 0.69
CA GLY A 144 -7.70 17.23 -0.40
C GLY A 144 -9.07 17.74 0.05
N ALA A 145 -9.45 18.91 -0.47
CA ALA A 145 -10.71 19.58 -0.17
C ALA A 145 -11.55 19.88 -1.42
N SER A 146 -11.09 19.45 -2.59
CA SER A 146 -11.82 19.68 -3.86
C SER A 146 -13.21 19.04 -3.84
N GLY A 147 -14.19 19.71 -4.46
CA GLY A 147 -15.56 19.20 -4.56
C GLY A 147 -15.65 17.83 -5.22
N ALA A 148 -14.79 17.56 -6.20
CA ALA A 148 -14.69 16.25 -6.86
C ALA A 148 -14.29 15.14 -5.88
N LEU A 149 -13.27 15.35 -5.06
CA LEU A 149 -12.86 14.39 -4.03
C LEU A 149 -13.91 14.23 -2.93
N GLN A 150 -14.52 15.32 -2.48
CA GLN A 150 -15.58 15.28 -1.46
C GLN A 150 -16.79 14.46 -1.92
N SER A 151 -17.17 14.55 -3.19
CA SER A 151 -18.23 13.73 -3.78
C SER A 151 -17.89 12.24 -3.71
N VAL A 152 -16.64 11.86 -4.03
CA VAL A 152 -16.14 10.49 -3.89
C VAL A 152 -16.21 10.04 -2.43
N LEU A 153 -15.69 10.83 -1.50
CA LEU A 153 -15.68 10.50 -0.07
C LEU A 153 -17.09 10.35 0.49
N ALA A 154 -18.08 11.11 0.02
CA ALA A 154 -19.47 10.95 0.41
C ALA A 154 -20.04 9.57 0.02
N ILE A 155 -19.69 9.06 -1.17
CA ILE A 155 -20.05 7.70 -1.60
C ILE A 155 -19.32 6.67 -0.75
N VAL A 156 -18.01 6.83 -0.56
CA VAL A 156 -17.16 5.93 0.21
C VAL A 156 -17.70 5.76 1.65
N LYS A 157 -18.07 6.85 2.33
CA LYS A 157 -18.67 6.83 3.69
C LYS A 157 -19.95 5.99 3.76
N LYS A 158 -20.80 6.04 2.71
CA LYS A 158 -22.03 5.23 2.65
C LYS A 158 -21.73 3.75 2.40
N VAL A 159 -20.85 3.46 1.44
CA VAL A 159 -20.52 2.10 1.02
C VAL A 159 -19.67 1.37 2.06
N ALA A 160 -18.84 2.07 2.83
CA ALA A 160 -18.03 1.46 3.89
C ALA A 160 -18.88 0.63 4.85
N LYS A 161 -20.08 1.09 5.21
CA LYS A 161 -20.99 0.42 6.16
C LYS A 161 -21.73 -0.80 5.60
N SER A 162 -21.55 -1.13 4.32
CA SER A 162 -22.16 -2.29 3.65
C SER A 162 -21.11 -3.36 3.32
N ASN A 163 -21.55 -4.59 3.05
CA ASN A 163 -20.68 -5.66 2.55
C ASN A 163 -20.68 -5.75 1.01
N THR A 164 -21.24 -4.75 0.33
CA THR A 164 -21.38 -4.71 -1.12
C THR A 164 -20.02 -4.66 -1.80
N THR A 165 -19.90 -5.33 -2.95
CA THR A 165 -18.72 -5.24 -3.83
C THR A 165 -18.61 -3.82 -4.40
N VAL A 166 -17.39 -3.29 -4.45
CA VAL A 166 -17.08 -1.94 -4.94
C VAL A 166 -16.08 -2.02 -6.06
N LEU A 167 -16.35 -1.33 -7.16
CA LEU A 167 -15.41 -1.15 -8.27
C LEU A 167 -14.90 0.29 -8.29
N ILE A 168 -13.60 0.48 -8.05
CA ILE A 168 -12.94 1.77 -8.09
C ILE A 168 -12.27 1.94 -9.45
N ARG A 169 -12.70 2.93 -10.23
CA ARG A 169 -12.14 3.24 -11.54
C ARG A 169 -11.34 4.53 -11.48
N GLY A 170 -10.31 4.64 -12.31
CA GLY A 170 -9.52 5.87 -12.42
C GLY A 170 -8.12 5.62 -12.92
N GLU A 171 -7.48 6.66 -13.40
CA GLU A 171 -6.13 6.60 -13.94
C GLU A 171 -5.11 6.08 -12.89
N THR A 172 -3.97 5.61 -13.39
CA THR A 172 -2.88 5.19 -12.51
C THR A 172 -2.42 6.36 -11.63
N GLY A 173 -2.16 6.09 -10.35
CA GLY A 173 -1.67 7.10 -9.41
C GLY A 173 -2.72 8.06 -8.84
N THR A 174 -4.04 7.85 -9.08
CA THR A 174 -5.12 8.68 -8.53
C THR A 174 -5.44 8.44 -7.06
N GLY A 175 -4.92 7.37 -6.45
CA GLY A 175 -5.15 7.00 -5.06
C GLY A 175 -6.23 5.94 -4.86
N LYS A 176 -6.51 5.08 -5.86
CA LYS A 176 -7.49 3.97 -5.78
C LYS A 176 -7.27 3.07 -4.55
N GLU A 177 -6.00 2.72 -4.26
CA GLU A 177 -5.64 1.90 -3.09
C GLU A 177 -5.97 2.59 -1.77
N LEU A 178 -5.72 3.91 -1.66
CA LEU A 178 -6.07 4.69 -0.47
C LEU A 178 -7.57 4.66 -0.20
N ILE A 179 -8.40 4.81 -1.24
CA ILE A 179 -9.86 4.73 -1.13
C ILE A 179 -10.32 3.31 -0.75
N ALA A 180 -9.71 2.26 -1.32
CA ALA A 180 -9.99 0.88 -0.93
C ALA A 180 -9.69 0.63 0.56
N GLY A 181 -8.53 1.12 1.04
CA GLY A 181 -8.18 1.10 2.45
C GLY A 181 -9.17 1.86 3.32
N ALA A 182 -9.57 3.06 2.90
CA ALA A 182 -10.57 3.87 3.62
C ALA A 182 -11.94 3.16 3.70
N ILE A 183 -12.36 2.46 2.65
CA ILE A 183 -13.60 1.65 2.67
C ILE A 183 -13.49 0.53 3.71
N HIS A 184 -12.37 -0.20 3.75
CA HIS A 184 -12.17 -1.30 4.68
C HIS A 184 -12.10 -0.81 6.13
N HIS A 185 -11.20 0.14 6.43
CA HIS A 185 -10.95 0.59 7.80
C HIS A 185 -12.12 1.35 8.45
N ASN A 186 -13.08 1.83 7.64
CA ASN A 186 -14.33 2.44 8.13
C ASN A 186 -15.55 1.49 7.99
N SER A 187 -15.31 0.19 7.80
CA SER A 187 -16.35 -0.82 7.63
C SER A 187 -16.61 -1.63 8.91
N LEU A 188 -17.64 -2.48 8.87
CA LEU A 188 -17.91 -3.46 9.92
C LEU A 188 -16.81 -4.53 10.05
N ARG A 189 -15.91 -4.63 9.06
CA ARG A 189 -14.78 -5.55 9.01
C ARG A 189 -13.43 -4.87 9.29
N ALA A 190 -13.42 -3.65 9.85
CA ALA A 190 -12.20 -2.87 10.12
C ALA A 190 -11.17 -3.60 11.00
N SER A 191 -11.64 -4.45 11.94
CA SER A 191 -10.78 -5.26 12.80
C SER A 191 -10.27 -6.56 12.15
N ARG A 192 -10.73 -6.87 10.94
CA ARG A 192 -10.37 -8.07 10.19
C ARG A 192 -9.25 -7.78 9.18
N ASN A 193 -8.78 -8.82 8.51
CA ASN A 193 -7.69 -8.69 7.55
C ASN A 193 -8.11 -7.88 6.32
N PHE A 194 -7.22 -6.97 5.90
CA PHE A 194 -7.25 -6.29 4.60
C PHE A 194 -6.12 -6.83 3.73
N VAL A 195 -6.47 -7.73 2.81
CA VAL A 195 -5.50 -8.40 1.93
C VAL A 195 -5.50 -7.70 0.58
N LYS A 196 -4.32 -7.32 0.09
CA LYS A 196 -4.14 -6.62 -1.18
C LYS A 196 -3.48 -7.54 -2.20
N VAL A 197 -3.97 -7.52 -3.43
CA VAL A 197 -3.38 -8.24 -4.56
C VAL A 197 -3.38 -7.33 -5.79
N ASN A 198 -2.21 -7.15 -6.39
CA ASN A 198 -2.08 -6.48 -7.68
C ASN A 198 -2.08 -7.54 -8.78
N CYS A 199 -3.11 -7.53 -9.63
CA CYS A 199 -3.30 -8.54 -10.69
C CYS A 199 -2.38 -8.33 -11.89
N ALA A 200 -1.81 -7.13 -12.07
CA ALA A 200 -0.88 -6.83 -13.14
C ALA A 200 0.59 -7.18 -12.81
N ALA A 201 0.92 -7.35 -11.52
CA ALA A 201 2.30 -7.51 -11.07
C ALA A 201 2.85 -8.94 -11.27
N LEU A 202 2.00 -9.92 -11.54
CA LEU A 202 2.35 -11.35 -11.55
C LEU A 202 1.95 -12.01 -12.89
N GLN A 203 2.74 -12.99 -13.32
CA GLN A 203 2.33 -13.88 -14.41
C GLN A 203 1.09 -14.70 -14.00
N GLU A 204 0.27 -15.11 -14.97
CA GLU A 204 -1.02 -15.77 -14.75
C GLU A 204 -0.97 -16.91 -13.73
N ASN A 205 -0.07 -17.88 -13.90
CA ASN A 205 0.05 -19.04 -13.01
C ASN A 205 0.44 -18.64 -11.57
N LEU A 206 1.27 -17.61 -11.43
CA LEU A 206 1.67 -17.09 -10.13
C LEU A 206 0.52 -16.31 -9.48
N LEU A 207 -0.23 -15.54 -10.26
CA LEU A 207 -1.41 -14.81 -9.77
C LEU A 207 -2.47 -15.80 -9.26
N GLU A 208 -2.77 -16.85 -9.99
CA GLU A 208 -3.70 -17.89 -9.54
C GLU A 208 -3.23 -18.58 -8.27
N SER A 209 -1.94 -18.94 -8.21
CA SER A 209 -1.34 -19.54 -7.02
C SER A 209 -1.37 -18.60 -5.80
N GLU A 210 -1.16 -17.30 -5.99
CA GLU A 210 -1.32 -16.30 -4.91
C GLU A 210 -2.80 -16.18 -4.48
N LEU A 211 -3.73 -16.06 -5.42
CA LEU A 211 -5.15 -15.85 -5.12
C LEU A 211 -5.79 -17.06 -4.43
N PHE A 212 -5.63 -18.25 -5.00
CA PHE A 212 -6.33 -19.45 -4.59
C PHE A 212 -5.50 -20.40 -3.74
N GLY A 213 -4.16 -20.19 -3.68
CA GLY A 213 -3.24 -21.14 -3.07
C GLY A 213 -3.02 -22.39 -3.92
N HIS A 214 -2.15 -23.26 -3.47
CA HIS A 214 -1.86 -24.51 -4.15
C HIS A 214 -1.57 -25.66 -3.18
N GLU A 215 -1.89 -26.87 -3.60
CA GLU A 215 -1.47 -28.10 -2.94
C GLU A 215 -0.07 -28.50 -3.38
N LYS A 216 0.62 -29.30 -2.57
CA LYS A 216 1.92 -29.85 -2.93
C LYS A 216 1.84 -30.62 -4.24
N GLY A 217 2.73 -30.30 -5.19
CA GLY A 217 2.77 -30.96 -6.50
C GLY A 217 1.82 -30.39 -7.55
N ALA A 218 1.13 -29.28 -7.30
CA ALA A 218 0.19 -28.66 -8.24
C ALA A 218 0.85 -28.18 -9.55
N PHE A 219 2.11 -27.82 -9.49
CA PHE A 219 2.95 -27.42 -10.64
C PHE A 219 4.43 -27.63 -10.33
N THR A 220 5.29 -27.50 -11.33
CA THR A 220 6.75 -27.61 -11.17
C THR A 220 7.27 -26.53 -10.24
N GLY A 221 7.80 -26.91 -9.05
CA GLY A 221 8.22 -25.99 -7.97
C GLY A 221 7.22 -25.85 -6.82
N ALA A 222 6.08 -26.53 -6.85
CA ALA A 222 5.13 -26.58 -5.73
C ALA A 222 5.56 -27.61 -4.66
N ASP A 223 6.67 -27.37 -3.97
CA ASP A 223 7.25 -28.31 -3.01
C ASP A 223 6.42 -28.43 -1.70
N LYS A 224 5.68 -27.40 -1.35
CA LYS A 224 4.83 -27.32 -0.15
C LYS A 224 3.48 -26.75 -0.51
N GLN A 225 2.47 -27.09 0.30
CA GLN A 225 1.17 -26.43 0.26
C GLN A 225 1.29 -24.95 0.65
N ARG A 226 0.55 -24.07 -0.04
CA ARG A 226 0.48 -22.64 0.25
C ARG A 226 -0.96 -22.14 0.35
N VAL A 227 -1.23 -21.37 1.39
CA VAL A 227 -2.53 -20.74 1.63
C VAL A 227 -2.71 -19.54 0.69
N GLY A 228 -3.86 -19.46 0.02
CA GLY A 228 -4.18 -18.39 -0.93
C GLY A 228 -4.68 -17.10 -0.26
N ARG A 229 -4.73 -16.01 -1.03
CA ARG A 229 -5.18 -14.71 -0.54
C ARG A 229 -6.67 -14.69 -0.17
N PHE A 230 -7.51 -15.46 -0.85
CA PHE A 230 -8.91 -15.61 -0.47
C PHE A 230 -9.06 -16.24 0.92
N GLU A 231 -8.27 -17.27 1.24
CA GLU A 231 -8.25 -17.87 2.59
C GLU A 231 -7.73 -16.87 3.64
N GLN A 232 -6.66 -16.11 3.32
CA GLN A 232 -6.10 -15.09 4.23
C GLN A 232 -7.09 -13.95 4.51
N ALA A 233 -7.98 -13.66 3.55
CA ALA A 233 -8.99 -12.62 3.66
C ALA A 233 -10.31 -13.09 4.28
N ASP A 234 -10.40 -14.36 4.71
CA ASP A 234 -11.65 -14.90 5.28
C ASP A 234 -12.12 -14.08 6.49
N GLY A 235 -13.41 -13.77 6.51
CA GLY A 235 -14.03 -12.84 7.47
C GLY A 235 -13.65 -11.36 7.27
N GLY A 236 -12.74 -11.04 6.34
CA GLY A 236 -12.17 -9.73 6.08
C GLY A 236 -12.51 -9.13 4.72
N THR A 237 -11.54 -8.44 4.12
CA THR A 237 -11.68 -7.77 2.83
C THR A 237 -10.50 -8.09 1.92
N LEU A 238 -10.78 -8.45 0.66
CA LEU A 238 -9.79 -8.62 -0.40
C LEU A 238 -9.87 -7.43 -1.36
N PHE A 239 -8.75 -6.75 -1.54
CA PHE A 239 -8.58 -5.71 -2.53
C PHE A 239 -7.84 -6.25 -3.75
N LEU A 240 -8.51 -6.24 -4.90
CA LEU A 240 -7.98 -6.64 -6.19
C LEU A 240 -7.67 -5.39 -7.01
N ASP A 241 -6.38 -5.06 -7.15
CA ASP A 241 -5.96 -3.93 -7.98
C ASP A 241 -5.68 -4.39 -9.41
N GLU A 242 -5.96 -3.52 -10.37
CA GLU A 242 -5.81 -3.70 -11.81
C GLU A 242 -6.50 -4.98 -12.33
N VAL A 243 -7.79 -5.17 -11.96
CA VAL A 243 -8.57 -6.37 -12.34
C VAL A 243 -8.73 -6.54 -13.86
N GLY A 244 -8.56 -5.47 -14.63
CA GLY A 244 -8.58 -5.51 -16.09
C GLY A 244 -7.40 -6.29 -16.72
N ASP A 245 -6.36 -6.62 -15.94
CA ASP A 245 -5.18 -7.36 -16.42
C ASP A 245 -5.27 -8.88 -16.21
N MET A 246 -6.38 -9.37 -15.60
CA MET A 246 -6.58 -10.79 -15.34
C MET A 246 -6.87 -11.57 -16.62
N SER A 247 -6.31 -12.79 -16.71
CA SER A 247 -6.64 -13.76 -17.77
C SER A 247 -8.10 -14.24 -17.68
N ALA A 248 -8.64 -14.75 -18.77
CA ALA A 248 -10.00 -15.28 -18.82
C ALA A 248 -10.23 -16.44 -17.82
N ASN A 249 -9.20 -17.26 -17.56
CA ASN A 249 -9.27 -18.35 -16.59
C ASN A 249 -9.36 -17.82 -15.15
N THR A 250 -8.51 -16.86 -14.79
CA THR A 250 -8.54 -16.20 -13.48
C THR A 250 -9.89 -15.48 -13.26
N GLN A 251 -10.43 -14.81 -14.29
CA GLN A 251 -11.75 -14.17 -14.26
C GLN A 251 -12.87 -15.17 -13.92
N ALA A 252 -12.86 -16.37 -14.53
CA ALA A 252 -13.85 -17.41 -14.28
C ALA A 252 -13.79 -17.94 -12.84
N LYS A 253 -12.58 -18.15 -12.31
CA LYS A 253 -12.39 -18.60 -10.92
C LYS A 253 -12.85 -17.56 -9.90
N ILE A 254 -12.52 -16.29 -10.13
CA ILE A 254 -12.96 -15.17 -9.25
C ILE A 254 -14.48 -15.06 -9.27
N LEU A 255 -15.11 -15.20 -10.44
CA LEU A 255 -16.57 -15.18 -10.56
C LEU A 255 -17.22 -16.26 -9.67
N ARG A 256 -16.68 -17.50 -9.70
CA ARG A 256 -17.17 -18.58 -8.84
C ARG A 256 -17.09 -18.21 -7.36
N VAL A 257 -15.96 -17.65 -6.91
CA VAL A 257 -15.83 -17.19 -5.50
C VAL A 257 -16.85 -16.10 -5.17
N LEU A 258 -17.08 -15.14 -6.06
CA LEU A 258 -18.02 -14.05 -5.82
C LEU A 258 -19.49 -14.52 -5.80
N GLN A 259 -19.82 -15.61 -6.49
CA GLN A 259 -21.19 -16.14 -6.58
C GLN A 259 -21.48 -17.19 -5.51
N GLU A 260 -20.58 -18.16 -5.35
CA GLU A 260 -20.77 -19.35 -4.53
C GLU A 260 -20.08 -19.24 -3.16
N HIS A 261 -19.17 -18.26 -2.97
CA HIS A 261 -18.32 -18.14 -1.78
C HIS A 261 -17.43 -19.36 -1.56
N GLU A 262 -17.11 -20.09 -2.65
CA GLU A 262 -16.34 -21.32 -2.65
C GLU A 262 -15.28 -21.32 -3.73
N PHE A 263 -14.17 -22.01 -3.46
CA PHE A 263 -13.13 -22.27 -4.45
C PHE A 263 -12.30 -23.50 -4.06
N GLU A 264 -11.44 -23.92 -4.96
CA GLU A 264 -10.47 -24.99 -4.77
C GLU A 264 -9.06 -24.48 -4.96
N ARG A 265 -8.11 -24.98 -4.18
CA ARG A 265 -6.68 -24.69 -4.40
C ARG A 265 -6.22 -25.31 -5.71
N LEU A 266 -5.18 -24.73 -6.32
CA LEU A 266 -4.57 -25.30 -7.51
C LEU A 266 -4.05 -26.71 -7.22
N GLY A 267 -4.41 -27.67 -8.08
CA GLY A 267 -4.08 -29.09 -7.89
C GLY A 267 -4.84 -29.79 -6.77
N GLY A 268 -5.76 -29.13 -6.08
CA GLY A 268 -6.61 -29.70 -5.05
C GLY A 268 -8.02 -30.01 -5.54
N THR A 269 -8.71 -30.88 -4.82
CA THR A 269 -10.14 -31.26 -5.05
C THR A 269 -11.03 -30.86 -3.88
N ARG A 270 -10.45 -30.27 -2.83
CA ARG A 270 -11.20 -29.86 -1.63
C ARG A 270 -11.79 -28.47 -1.87
N THR A 271 -13.11 -28.37 -1.80
CA THR A 271 -13.84 -27.11 -1.80
C THR A 271 -13.65 -26.38 -0.48
N LEU A 272 -13.22 -25.12 -0.54
CA LEU A 272 -13.04 -24.23 0.59
C LEU A 272 -14.10 -23.13 0.53
N ARG A 273 -14.74 -22.85 1.67
CA ARG A 273 -15.73 -21.77 1.81
C ARG A 273 -15.09 -20.57 2.48
N VAL A 274 -15.40 -19.37 1.99
CA VAL A 274 -14.88 -18.12 2.52
C VAL A 274 -15.94 -17.02 2.51
N ASP A 275 -15.93 -16.18 3.55
CA ASP A 275 -16.73 -14.96 3.62
C ASP A 275 -15.84 -13.74 3.42
N VAL A 276 -15.66 -13.32 2.18
CA VAL A 276 -14.75 -12.23 1.81
C VAL A 276 -15.52 -11.08 1.17
N ARG A 277 -15.37 -9.88 1.69
CA ARG A 277 -15.77 -8.66 1.00
C ARG A 277 -14.75 -8.31 -0.08
N VAL A 278 -15.19 -8.09 -1.31
CA VAL A 278 -14.30 -7.76 -2.43
C VAL A 278 -14.40 -6.27 -2.78
N ILE A 279 -13.25 -5.61 -2.91
CA ILE A 279 -13.08 -4.29 -3.49
C ILE A 279 -12.16 -4.46 -4.69
N ALA A 280 -12.60 -4.04 -5.87
CA ALA A 280 -11.82 -4.13 -7.11
C ALA A 280 -11.41 -2.75 -7.60
N ALA A 281 -10.25 -2.63 -8.22
CA ALA A 281 -9.80 -1.40 -8.86
C ALA A 281 -9.24 -1.65 -10.25
N THR A 282 -9.37 -0.66 -11.13
CA THR A 282 -8.80 -0.71 -12.48
C THR A 282 -8.60 0.69 -13.07
N ASN A 283 -7.60 0.82 -13.94
CA ASN A 283 -7.41 1.96 -14.80
C ASN A 283 -7.97 1.72 -16.21
N ARG A 284 -8.39 0.48 -16.53
CA ARG A 284 -8.90 0.10 -17.86
C ARG A 284 -10.40 0.36 -18.00
N ASN A 285 -10.84 0.57 -19.24
CA ASN A 285 -12.25 0.68 -19.56
C ASN A 285 -12.88 -0.72 -19.68
N LEU A 286 -13.36 -1.28 -18.55
CA LEU A 286 -13.97 -2.61 -18.54
C LEU A 286 -15.16 -2.76 -19.50
N PRO A 287 -16.11 -1.82 -19.63
CA PRO A 287 -17.18 -1.92 -20.63
C PRO A 287 -16.68 -2.14 -22.05
N GLN A 288 -15.63 -1.44 -22.46
CA GLN A 288 -15.01 -1.64 -23.77
C GLN A 288 -14.32 -3.00 -23.88
N MET A 289 -13.68 -3.46 -22.81
CA MET A 289 -13.07 -4.80 -22.77
C MET A 289 -14.10 -5.91 -22.84
N VAL A 290 -15.28 -5.74 -22.24
CA VAL A 290 -16.42 -6.66 -22.38
C VAL A 290 -16.88 -6.73 -23.83
N ALA A 291 -17.08 -5.57 -24.47
CA ALA A 291 -17.47 -5.51 -25.89
C ALA A 291 -16.45 -6.18 -26.82
N ASN A 292 -15.16 -6.15 -26.46
CA ASN A 292 -14.07 -6.78 -27.20
C ASN A 292 -13.84 -8.26 -26.81
N GLY A 293 -14.60 -8.84 -25.90
CA GLY A 293 -14.41 -10.22 -25.41
C GLY A 293 -13.18 -10.45 -24.54
N GLN A 294 -12.52 -9.37 -24.06
CA GLN A 294 -11.31 -9.43 -23.22
C GLN A 294 -11.66 -9.52 -21.72
N PHE A 295 -12.87 -9.17 -21.35
CA PHE A 295 -13.37 -9.26 -19.98
C PHE A 295 -14.76 -9.89 -19.99
N ARG A 296 -15.03 -10.79 -19.03
CA ARG A 296 -16.33 -11.47 -18.95
C ARG A 296 -17.42 -10.52 -18.48
N GLU A 297 -18.53 -10.52 -19.15
CA GLU A 297 -19.69 -9.68 -18.83
C GLU A 297 -20.30 -10.03 -17.46
N ASP A 298 -20.41 -11.32 -17.13
CA ASP A 298 -20.94 -11.81 -15.86
C ASP A 298 -20.08 -11.35 -14.66
N LEU A 299 -18.76 -11.39 -14.79
CA LEU A 299 -17.85 -10.89 -13.78
C LEU A 299 -17.94 -9.36 -13.64
N TYR A 300 -18.04 -8.64 -14.76
CA TYR A 300 -18.20 -7.19 -14.75
C TYR A 300 -19.41 -6.77 -13.90
N TYR A 301 -20.59 -7.35 -14.13
CA TYR A 301 -21.78 -7.00 -13.35
C TYR A 301 -21.65 -7.40 -11.87
N ARG A 302 -20.94 -8.47 -11.56
CA ARG A 302 -20.72 -8.90 -10.17
C ARG A 302 -19.73 -8.00 -9.42
N LEU A 303 -18.75 -7.42 -10.12
CA LEU A 303 -17.81 -6.45 -9.55
C LEU A 303 -18.40 -5.03 -9.49
N ASN A 304 -19.20 -4.65 -10.48
CA ASN A 304 -19.73 -3.30 -10.64
C ASN A 304 -21.10 -3.10 -9.96
N VAL A 305 -21.22 -3.48 -8.69
CA VAL A 305 -22.46 -3.23 -7.92
C VAL A 305 -22.50 -1.77 -7.46
N VAL A 306 -21.39 -1.25 -6.96
CA VAL A 306 -21.21 0.18 -6.70
C VAL A 306 -19.90 0.62 -7.36
N SER A 307 -20.00 1.60 -8.27
CA SER A 307 -18.81 2.19 -8.90
C SER A 307 -18.40 3.50 -8.24
N ILE A 308 -17.10 3.68 -8.10
CA ILE A 308 -16.47 4.90 -7.62
C ILE A 308 -15.45 5.35 -8.68
N ASP A 309 -15.69 6.52 -9.28
CA ASP A 309 -14.79 7.10 -10.26
C ASP A 309 -13.83 8.08 -9.58
N MET A 310 -12.54 7.77 -9.61
CA MET A 310 -11.50 8.62 -9.04
C MET A 310 -11.13 9.73 -10.03
N PRO A 311 -11.34 10.99 -9.67
CA PRO A 311 -10.99 12.10 -10.55
C PRO A 311 -9.45 12.17 -10.71
N PRO A 312 -8.95 12.40 -11.94
CA PRO A 312 -7.53 12.66 -12.16
C PRO A 312 -7.12 13.98 -11.51
N LEU A 313 -5.84 14.13 -11.19
CA LEU A 313 -5.34 15.30 -10.46
C LEU A 313 -5.58 16.63 -11.17
N ARG A 314 -5.59 16.65 -12.52
CA ARG A 314 -5.93 17.82 -13.34
C ARG A 314 -7.37 18.34 -13.15
N GLU A 315 -8.30 17.50 -12.67
CA GLU A 315 -9.70 17.86 -12.38
C GLU A 315 -9.91 18.28 -10.91
N ARG A 316 -8.88 18.13 -10.08
CA ARG A 316 -8.87 18.54 -8.66
C ARG A 316 -7.66 19.40 -8.31
N LYS A 317 -7.44 20.44 -9.11
CA LYS A 317 -6.27 21.32 -8.97
C LYS A 317 -6.16 21.97 -7.59
N ASP A 318 -7.26 22.22 -6.93
CA ASP A 318 -7.32 22.77 -5.57
C ASP A 318 -6.61 21.89 -4.55
N ASP A 319 -6.49 20.59 -4.81
CA ASP A 319 -5.79 19.65 -3.91
C ASP A 319 -4.28 19.65 -4.12
N ILE A 320 -3.77 20.15 -5.26
CA ILE A 320 -2.34 20.07 -5.63
C ILE A 320 -1.45 20.75 -4.59
N GLN A 321 -1.81 21.95 -4.14
CA GLN A 321 -1.03 22.68 -3.14
C GLN A 321 -0.98 21.92 -1.81
N ALA A 322 -2.13 21.42 -1.34
CA ALA A 322 -2.21 20.68 -0.08
C ALA A 322 -1.40 19.37 -0.15
N LEU A 323 -1.51 18.61 -1.26
CA LEU A 323 -0.75 17.40 -1.52
C LEU A 323 0.76 17.68 -1.60
N ALA A 324 1.16 18.71 -2.34
CA ALA A 324 2.57 19.07 -2.48
C ALA A 324 3.19 19.47 -1.11
N MET A 325 2.47 20.24 -0.29
CA MET A 325 2.91 20.60 1.06
C MET A 325 2.95 19.39 2.00
N PHE A 326 2.01 18.47 1.86
CA PHE A 326 2.02 17.21 2.63
C PHE A 326 3.26 16.38 2.32
N PHE A 327 3.56 16.14 1.04
CA PHE A 327 4.74 15.38 0.62
C PHE A 327 6.04 16.11 0.99
N LEU A 328 6.10 17.43 0.80
CA LEU A 328 7.26 18.24 1.19
C LEU A 328 7.59 18.05 2.68
N ARG A 329 6.60 18.19 3.56
CA ARG A 329 6.80 18.01 5.01
C ARG A 329 7.26 16.60 5.36
N ARG A 330 6.68 15.59 4.73
CA ARG A 330 7.03 14.19 4.95
C ARG A 330 8.48 13.93 4.56
N PHE A 331 8.87 14.26 3.33
CA PHE A 331 10.24 14.01 2.85
C PHE A 331 11.30 14.92 3.51
N ALA A 332 10.96 16.17 3.83
CA ALA A 332 11.85 17.02 4.60
C ALA A 332 12.14 16.43 6.00
N GLY A 333 11.12 15.85 6.66
CA GLY A 333 11.27 15.14 7.93
C GLY A 333 12.14 13.89 7.81
N GLU A 334 11.88 13.03 6.83
CA GLU A 334 12.63 11.80 6.56
C GLU A 334 14.11 12.08 6.25
N LEU A 335 14.38 13.11 5.43
CA LEU A 335 15.74 13.52 5.03
C LEU A 335 16.40 14.50 6.02
N LYS A 336 15.70 14.86 7.11
CA LYS A 336 16.16 15.84 8.13
C LYS A 336 16.59 17.18 7.52
N LYS A 337 15.94 17.59 6.41
CA LYS A 337 16.17 18.90 5.77
C LYS A 337 15.24 19.94 6.36
N ARG A 338 15.75 21.17 6.52
CA ARG A 338 14.96 22.32 6.97
C ARG A 338 14.40 23.05 5.75
N LEU A 339 13.20 22.68 5.33
CA LEU A 339 12.48 23.34 4.24
C LEU A 339 11.27 24.07 4.81
N GLU A 340 11.14 25.35 4.46
CA GLU A 340 10.05 26.22 4.94
C GLU A 340 8.79 26.10 4.10
N GLY A 341 8.93 25.73 2.80
CA GLY A 341 7.78 25.58 1.90
C GLY A 341 8.12 25.58 0.42
N LEU A 342 7.10 25.91 -0.37
CA LEU A 342 7.17 26.06 -1.83
C LEU A 342 7.33 27.53 -2.19
N ALA A 343 8.23 27.85 -3.08
CA ALA A 343 8.34 29.18 -3.67
C ALA A 343 7.12 29.46 -4.61
N PRO A 344 6.72 30.72 -4.80
CA PRO A 344 5.54 31.07 -5.63
C PRO A 344 5.63 30.60 -7.09
N ASP A 345 6.84 30.53 -7.65
CA ASP A 345 7.11 30.04 -9.01
C ASP A 345 6.93 28.52 -9.09
N ALA A 346 7.36 27.77 -8.07
CA ALA A 346 7.15 26.34 -7.95
C ALA A 346 5.63 26.02 -7.89
N LEU A 347 4.89 26.74 -7.06
CA LEU A 347 3.44 26.55 -6.95
C LEU A 347 2.72 26.80 -8.28
N LYS A 348 3.07 27.89 -8.99
CA LYS A 348 2.53 28.18 -10.31
C LYS A 348 2.80 27.05 -11.31
N LEU A 349 4.00 26.48 -11.28
CA LEU A 349 4.39 25.38 -12.16
C LEU A 349 3.58 24.13 -11.83
N LEU A 350 3.44 23.74 -10.54
CA LEU A 350 2.65 22.61 -10.07
C LEU A 350 1.19 22.71 -10.51
N MET A 351 0.58 23.90 -10.43
CA MET A 351 -0.83 24.16 -10.81
C MET A 351 -1.06 24.11 -12.33
N ARG A 352 -0.04 24.40 -13.14
CA ARG A 352 -0.13 24.40 -14.61
C ARG A 352 0.10 23.04 -15.23
N TYR A 353 0.81 22.16 -14.55
CA TYR A 353 1.16 20.85 -15.07
C TYR A 353 -0.06 19.89 -15.05
N ASN A 354 -0.17 19.01 -16.03
CA ASN A 354 -1.36 18.14 -16.22
C ASN A 354 -1.32 16.84 -15.40
N TRP A 355 -0.18 16.50 -14.82
CA TRP A 355 0.00 15.33 -13.97
C TRP A 355 -0.49 14.02 -14.58
N PRO A 356 0.05 13.54 -15.70
CA PRO A 356 -0.37 12.30 -16.34
C PRO A 356 -0.21 11.07 -15.40
N GLY A 357 0.75 11.07 -14.50
CA GLY A 357 0.92 10.07 -13.44
C GLY A 357 0.21 10.43 -12.13
N ASN A 358 -0.63 11.47 -12.12
CA ASN A 358 -1.46 11.90 -11.00
C ASN A 358 -0.67 12.13 -9.70
N ILE A 359 -1.18 11.66 -8.56
CA ILE A 359 -0.54 11.85 -7.24
C ILE A 359 0.82 11.16 -7.15
N ARG A 360 0.97 9.97 -7.76
CA ARG A 360 2.25 9.24 -7.74
C ARG A 360 3.36 10.03 -8.44
N GLU A 361 3.05 10.72 -9.53
CA GLU A 361 4.01 11.59 -10.22
C GLU A 361 4.32 12.84 -9.40
N LEU A 362 3.30 13.45 -8.78
CA LEU A 362 3.48 14.59 -7.87
C LEU A 362 4.37 14.21 -6.68
N GLU A 363 4.11 13.08 -6.04
CA GLU A 363 4.88 12.54 -4.93
C GLU A 363 6.36 12.38 -5.33
N ASN A 364 6.64 11.69 -6.44
CA ASN A 364 8.00 11.47 -6.94
C ASN A 364 8.69 12.77 -7.32
N ALA A 365 7.95 13.75 -7.88
CA ALA A 365 8.51 15.05 -8.24
C ALA A 365 8.92 15.86 -7.00
N ILE A 366 8.08 15.87 -5.96
CA ILE A 366 8.40 16.54 -4.70
C ILE A 366 9.54 15.82 -3.96
N GLU A 367 9.53 14.49 -3.89
CA GLU A 367 10.62 13.72 -3.27
C GLU A 367 11.98 14.06 -3.88
N ARG A 368 12.07 13.99 -5.21
CA ARG A 368 13.28 14.34 -5.95
C ARG A 368 13.69 15.80 -5.71
N ALA A 369 12.74 16.73 -5.74
CA ALA A 369 13.03 18.14 -5.51
C ALA A 369 13.53 18.38 -4.09
N VAL A 370 12.94 17.78 -3.07
CA VAL A 370 13.41 17.84 -1.68
C VAL A 370 14.80 17.25 -1.53
N LEU A 371 15.11 16.16 -2.24
CA LEU A 371 16.44 15.53 -2.21
C LEU A 371 17.51 16.46 -2.77
N LEU A 372 17.22 17.16 -3.88
CA LEU A 372 18.21 17.95 -4.65
C LEU A 372 18.32 19.40 -4.20
N THR A 373 17.27 19.98 -3.58
CA THR A 373 17.31 21.39 -3.16
C THR A 373 18.31 21.63 -2.04
N GLU A 374 19.03 22.76 -2.12
CA GLU A 374 19.99 23.25 -1.11
C GLU A 374 19.46 24.46 -0.35
N GLY A 375 18.39 25.10 -0.86
CA GLY A 375 17.77 26.29 -0.27
C GLY A 375 16.69 25.98 0.76
N PRO A 376 16.16 27.01 1.45
CA PRO A 376 15.08 26.87 2.42
C PRO A 376 13.71 26.70 1.77
N LEU A 377 13.55 27.07 0.49
CA LEU A 377 12.31 26.96 -0.27
C LEU A 377 12.56 26.12 -1.53
N LEU A 378 11.59 25.28 -1.84
CA LEU A 378 11.58 24.50 -3.08
C LEU A 378 11.13 25.38 -4.24
N THR A 379 11.97 25.52 -5.27
CA THR A 379 11.77 26.39 -6.44
C THR A 379 11.29 25.62 -7.67
N SER A 380 10.89 26.32 -8.73
CA SER A 380 10.51 25.68 -10.01
C SER A 380 11.66 24.93 -10.66
N ILE A 381 12.90 25.34 -10.41
CA ILE A 381 14.11 24.69 -10.94
C ILE A 381 14.31 23.31 -10.30
N ASP A 382 14.01 23.19 -9.00
CA ASP A 382 14.14 21.91 -8.26
C ASP A 382 13.14 20.86 -8.75
N LEU A 383 11.95 21.28 -9.21
CA LEU A 383 10.87 20.37 -9.61
C LEU A 383 11.15 19.61 -10.92
N ARG A 384 11.89 20.20 -11.86
CA ARG A 384 12.26 19.60 -13.17
C ARG A 384 11.11 18.86 -13.86
N LEU A 385 9.92 19.48 -13.85
CA LEU A 385 8.74 18.91 -14.50
C LEU A 385 8.91 18.97 -16.02
N GLY A 386 8.67 17.86 -16.70
CA GLY A 386 8.81 17.74 -18.16
C GLY A 386 10.11 17.09 -18.65
N GLU A 387 11.17 17.00 -17.84
CA GLU A 387 12.41 16.31 -18.24
C GLU A 387 12.24 14.78 -18.33
N LEU A 388 11.30 14.21 -17.61
CA LEU A 388 10.96 12.77 -17.68
C LEU A 388 10.14 12.40 -18.92
N SER A 389 9.54 13.37 -19.61
CA SER A 389 8.86 13.13 -20.89
C SER A 389 9.84 12.96 -22.05
N THR A 390 11.14 13.23 -21.84
CA THR A 390 12.19 13.16 -22.87
C THR A 390 13.06 11.90 -22.82
N THR A 391 12.82 10.98 -21.87
CA THR A 391 13.54 9.69 -21.78
C THR A 391 12.68 8.46 -22.16
N GLN A 392 11.49 8.64 -22.70
CA GLN A 392 11.04 7.65 -23.67
C GLN A 392 11.78 7.94 -24.99
N PRO A 393 12.27 6.92 -25.71
CA PRO A 393 12.43 7.08 -27.13
C PRO A 393 11.00 7.36 -27.63
N THR A 394 10.65 8.62 -27.65
CA THR A 394 9.50 9.08 -28.42
C THR A 394 9.87 8.76 -29.85
N GLY A 395 9.39 7.63 -30.30
CA GLY A 395 8.87 7.55 -31.61
C GLY A 395 7.73 8.59 -31.65
N ASP A 396 8.07 9.85 -31.49
CA ASP A 396 7.26 10.97 -31.87
C ASP A 396 7.30 10.96 -33.39
N SER A 397 6.37 10.18 -33.94
CA SER A 397 5.93 10.30 -35.31
C SER A 397 5.06 11.57 -35.48
N SER A 398 5.45 12.66 -34.82
CA SER A 398 5.14 13.97 -35.35
C SER A 398 5.90 14.02 -36.67
N PRO A 399 5.21 14.09 -37.83
CA PRO A 399 5.94 14.11 -39.09
C PRO A 399 6.89 15.29 -39.03
N VAL A 400 8.19 15.03 -39.23
CA VAL A 400 9.27 16.04 -39.29
C VAL A 400 8.93 17.12 -40.30
N VAL A 401 8.00 16.81 -41.20
CA VAL A 401 7.46 17.69 -42.23
C VAL A 401 5.92 17.70 -42.15
N LYS A 402 5.32 18.81 -41.82
CA LYS A 402 3.85 19.04 -41.91
C LYS A 402 3.48 19.36 -43.34
N ILE A 403 2.87 18.41 -44.04
CA ILE A 403 2.35 18.57 -45.38
C ILE A 403 0.91 19.14 -45.25
N PRO A 404 0.61 20.34 -45.76
CA PRO A 404 -0.74 20.90 -45.76
C PRO A 404 -1.68 20.06 -46.66
N PRO A 405 -3.00 20.07 -46.42
CA PRO A 405 -3.95 19.32 -47.25
C PRO A 405 -3.93 19.64 -48.73
N THR A 406 -3.37 20.81 -49.11
CA THR A 406 -3.18 21.26 -50.47
C THR A 406 -1.93 20.69 -51.14
N GLY A 407 -1.11 19.92 -50.40
CA GLY A 407 0.19 19.45 -50.85
C GLY A 407 1.29 20.53 -50.76
N ILE A 408 2.56 20.09 -50.79
CA ILE A 408 3.74 20.95 -50.89
C ILE A 408 4.75 20.30 -51.85
N PRO A 409 5.37 21.03 -52.77
CA PRO A 409 6.41 20.50 -53.63
C PRO A 409 7.60 19.98 -52.81
N LEU A 410 8.19 18.83 -53.18
CA LEU A 410 9.33 18.26 -52.50
C LEU A 410 10.53 19.21 -52.44
N GLU A 411 10.73 19.98 -53.50
CA GLU A 411 11.78 21.00 -53.60
C GLU A 411 11.65 22.06 -52.50
N GLU A 412 10.44 22.45 -52.13
CA GLU A 412 10.22 23.43 -51.04
C GLU A 412 10.54 22.84 -49.67
N ILE A 413 10.25 21.53 -49.45
CA ILE A 413 10.62 20.84 -48.25
C ILE A 413 12.16 20.75 -48.12
N GLU A 414 12.83 20.37 -49.19
CA GLU A 414 14.30 20.31 -49.26
C GLU A 414 14.90 21.72 -49.00
N ARG A 415 14.32 22.73 -49.61
CA ARG A 415 14.79 24.13 -49.41
C ARG A 415 14.70 24.62 -47.99
N GLN A 416 13.58 24.31 -47.29
CA GLN A 416 13.38 24.68 -45.90
C GLN A 416 14.37 23.93 -44.99
N ALA A 417 14.53 22.60 -45.21
CA ALA A 417 15.48 21.80 -44.45
C ALA A 417 16.92 22.30 -44.58
N LEU A 418 17.35 22.66 -45.79
CA LEU A 418 18.68 23.23 -46.03
C LEU A 418 18.86 24.59 -45.36
N ILE A 419 17.87 25.46 -45.38
CA ILE A 419 17.91 26.77 -44.72
C ILE A 419 18.02 26.61 -43.20
N GLU A 420 17.24 25.71 -42.60
CA GLU A 420 17.28 25.45 -41.17
C GLU A 420 18.64 24.86 -40.74
N ALA A 421 19.18 23.89 -41.49
CA ALA A 421 20.50 23.35 -41.19
C ALA A 421 21.60 24.42 -41.31
N LEU A 422 21.52 25.33 -42.28
CA LEU A 422 22.43 26.45 -42.42
C LEU A 422 22.33 27.45 -41.27
N LYS A 423 21.13 27.74 -40.78
CA LYS A 423 20.92 28.60 -39.58
C LYS A 423 21.51 27.94 -38.34
N MET A 424 21.22 26.65 -38.10
CA MET A 424 21.77 25.93 -36.96
C MET A 424 23.28 25.81 -36.94
N SER A 425 23.92 25.76 -38.12
CA SER A 425 25.36 25.72 -38.29
C SER A 425 26.03 27.10 -38.47
N ASN A 426 25.37 28.20 -38.12
CA ASN A 426 25.86 29.55 -38.31
C ASN A 426 26.38 29.80 -39.75
N TRP A 427 25.66 29.28 -40.74
CA TRP A 427 25.97 29.38 -42.15
C TRP A 427 27.27 28.69 -42.59
N VAL A 428 27.81 27.75 -41.78
CA VAL A 428 28.96 26.93 -42.16
C VAL A 428 28.46 25.71 -42.98
N GLN A 429 28.74 25.67 -44.27
CA GLN A 429 28.22 24.64 -45.18
C GLN A 429 28.66 23.22 -44.81
N LYS A 430 29.85 23.06 -44.25
CA LYS A 430 30.36 21.73 -43.85
C LYS A 430 29.56 21.16 -42.71
N ASP A 431 29.30 21.95 -41.70
CA ASP A 431 28.55 21.54 -40.47
C ASP A 431 27.06 21.34 -40.81
N ALA A 432 26.49 22.20 -41.69
CA ALA A 432 25.12 22.03 -42.19
C ALA A 432 24.95 20.76 -43.04
N ALA A 433 25.94 20.36 -43.81
CA ALA A 433 25.93 19.10 -44.55
C ALA A 433 25.96 17.89 -43.60
N GLU A 434 26.71 17.96 -42.51
CA GLU A 434 26.80 16.90 -41.51
C GLU A 434 25.48 16.75 -40.77
N LEU A 435 24.79 17.83 -40.43
CA LEU A 435 23.45 17.81 -39.78
C LEU A 435 22.39 17.11 -40.67
N LEU A 436 22.50 17.23 -42.00
CA LEU A 436 21.58 16.61 -42.95
C LEU A 436 22.10 15.27 -43.51
N SER A 437 23.19 14.76 -42.95
CA SER A 437 23.84 13.50 -43.42
C SER A 437 24.11 13.45 -44.92
N ILE A 438 24.45 14.60 -45.53
CA ILE A 438 24.82 14.72 -46.94
C ILE A 438 26.28 15.19 -47.11
N SER A 439 26.87 14.89 -48.28
CA SER A 439 28.22 15.40 -48.54
C SER A 439 28.25 16.93 -48.76
N PRO A 440 29.36 17.66 -48.43
CA PRO A 440 29.49 19.08 -48.71
C PRO A 440 29.35 19.42 -50.21
N ARG A 441 29.65 18.48 -51.11
CA ARG A 441 29.42 18.65 -52.54
C ARG A 441 27.92 18.70 -52.88
N VAL A 442 27.14 17.80 -52.30
CA VAL A 442 25.66 17.73 -52.48
C VAL A 442 25.03 18.97 -51.87
N MET A 443 25.48 19.42 -50.69
CA MET A 443 25.01 20.64 -50.07
C MET A 443 25.23 21.85 -50.96
N ASN A 444 26.41 22.04 -51.51
CA ASN A 444 26.73 23.15 -52.40
C ASN A 444 25.94 23.13 -53.71
N TYR A 445 25.71 21.93 -54.27
CA TYR A 445 24.89 21.78 -55.43
C TYR A 445 23.43 22.16 -55.16
N LYS A 446 22.84 21.66 -54.09
CA LYS A 446 21.46 21.97 -53.72
C LYS A 446 21.22 23.46 -53.38
N ILE A 447 22.17 24.10 -52.68
CA ILE A 447 22.12 25.52 -52.42
C ILE A 447 22.00 26.33 -53.71
N LYS A 448 22.80 25.98 -54.73
CA LYS A 448 22.78 26.65 -56.04
C LYS A 448 21.53 26.33 -56.84
N THR A 449 21.07 25.08 -56.87
CA THR A 449 19.90 24.63 -57.66
C THR A 449 18.59 25.21 -57.06
N LEU A 450 18.46 25.29 -55.75
CA LEU A 450 17.25 25.77 -55.07
C LEU A 450 17.30 27.29 -54.77
N GLY A 451 18.30 27.99 -55.31
CA GLY A 451 18.37 29.48 -55.27
C GLY A 451 18.47 30.04 -53.82
N ILE A 452 19.17 29.32 -52.90
CA ILE A 452 19.29 29.77 -51.53
C ILE A 452 20.35 30.85 -51.45
N ASP A 453 19.94 32.06 -51.04
CA ASP A 453 20.85 33.23 -50.90
C ASP A 453 21.75 33.04 -49.70
N TYR A 454 22.91 32.48 -49.95
CA TYR A 454 23.98 32.20 -48.96
C TYR A 454 24.73 33.46 -48.52
N SER A 455 24.63 34.55 -49.28
CA SER A 455 25.41 35.81 -49.01
C SER A 455 24.84 36.60 -47.82
N ARG A 456 23.53 36.45 -47.52
CA ARG A 456 22.87 37.19 -46.44
C ARG A 456 23.25 36.76 -45.00
N GLY A 457 23.77 35.54 -44.83
CA GLY A 457 24.13 35.01 -43.51
C GLY A 457 25.57 35.29 -43.07
N ARG A 458 26.44 35.81 -43.94
CA ARG A 458 27.86 36.06 -43.65
C ARG A 458 28.17 37.49 -43.19
N ARG A 459 27.21 38.38 -42.94
CA ARG A 459 27.50 39.70 -42.35
C ARG A 459 27.88 39.54 -40.88
N PRO A 460 29.10 39.88 -40.45
CA PRO A 460 29.45 39.95 -39.06
C PRO A 460 28.59 41.03 -38.37
N MET A 461 28.06 40.71 -37.17
CA MET A 461 27.57 41.71 -36.20
C MET A 461 28.76 42.57 -35.73
N VAL A 462 29.15 43.58 -36.50
CA VAL A 462 29.98 44.69 -36.05
C VAL A 462 29.35 45.92 -36.66
N GLU A 463 28.51 46.57 -35.86
CA GLU A 463 28.10 47.98 -35.91
C GLU A 463 26.73 48.19 -35.30
N GLN A 464 26.66 48.17 -33.97
CA GLN A 464 25.68 48.90 -33.17
C GLN A 464 26.26 49.14 -31.77
N LEU A 465 27.30 49.99 -31.73
CA LEU A 465 27.69 50.74 -30.56
C LEU A 465 28.39 52.02 -31.12
N ALA A 466 27.57 53.00 -31.43
CA ALA A 466 27.91 54.39 -31.48
C ALA A 466 26.68 55.21 -31.17
#